data_ad5eed6421dcd2b5efc1da026bfa6b2e
#
_entry.id   ad5eed6421dcd2b5efc1da026bfa6b2e
#
_cell.length_a   1.000
_cell.length_b   1.000
_cell.length_c   1.000
_cell.angle_alpha   90.00
_cell.angle_beta   90.00
_cell.angle_gamma   90.00
#
_symmetry.space_group_name_H-M   'P 1'
#
loop_
_entity.id
_entity.type
_entity.pdbx_description
1 polymer ?
#
loop_
_entity_poly.entity_id
_entity_poly.type
_entity_poly.pdbx_seq_one_letter_code
_entity_poly.pdbx_strand_id
1 'polypeptide(L)'
;QRAKRLGVYMCSLYGGSAVGQLGIGYLGITGGVPFIAMFTLLFGAIIVLMYGQATAPQIHDAQSLSLKQISKLSHSALIGCIVSGLTLGSIYGLMPVELAQRNIAHQDIGGLMALVIMGGMAVQPMVTWLSHHIGQVLLMALFCLLGVASIGVLTINHDFYVLGMSLFVLGMATFALYPIAINLGCRNLDPSYLVSVTQVMLLCYSIGSVAGPLVADSFMDSQAGLFTYLFASLLATTIYMLIASLKRSPLQIAGE
;
A
#
# COMPACT_ATOMS: atom_id res chain seq x y z
N GLN A 1 16.11 -11.37 16.78
CA GLN A 1 15.97 -9.98 17.26
C GLN A 1 15.59 -9.00 16.15
N ARG A 2 16.15 -9.09 14.93
CA ARG A 2 15.86 -8.19 13.78
C ARG A 2 14.40 -8.23 13.34
N ALA A 3 13.82 -9.42 13.17
CA ALA A 3 12.42 -9.59 12.77
C ALA A 3 11.45 -9.03 13.83
N LYS A 4 11.73 -9.21 15.12
CA LYS A 4 10.91 -8.66 16.20
C LYS A 4 10.92 -7.13 16.20
N ARG A 5 12.08 -6.50 15.98
CA ARG A 5 12.20 -5.03 15.89
C ARG A 5 11.45 -4.48 14.68
N LEU A 6 11.56 -5.15 13.53
CA LEU A 6 10.82 -4.77 12.33
C LEU A 6 9.30 -4.90 12.53
N GLY A 7 8.85 -5.98 13.20
CA GLY A 7 7.43 -6.15 13.53
C GLY A 7 6.91 -5.04 14.44
N VAL A 8 7.65 -4.67 15.49
CA VAL A 8 7.28 -3.55 16.36
C VAL A 8 7.22 -2.23 15.59
N TYR A 9 8.19 -1.97 14.72
CA TYR A 9 8.19 -0.78 13.86
C TYR A 9 6.95 -0.72 12.96
N MET A 10 6.63 -1.81 12.27
CA MET A 10 5.46 -1.88 11.39
C MET A 10 4.14 -1.73 12.17
N CYS A 11 4.02 -2.37 13.34
CA CYS A 11 2.86 -2.20 14.22
C CYS A 11 2.72 -0.76 14.71
N SER A 12 3.82 -0.10 15.05
CA SER A 12 3.80 1.32 15.47
C SER A 12 3.40 2.23 14.31
N LEU A 13 3.91 1.99 13.10
CA LEU A 13 3.60 2.77 11.92
C LEU A 13 2.11 2.67 11.55
N TYR A 14 1.62 1.46 11.35
CA TYR A 14 0.22 1.24 10.96
C TYR A 14 -0.75 1.51 12.11
N GLY A 15 -0.40 1.13 13.34
CA GLY A 15 -1.20 1.39 14.52
C GLY A 15 -1.35 2.90 14.77
N GLY A 16 -0.25 3.65 14.67
CA GLY A 16 -0.27 5.12 14.77
C GLY A 16 -1.13 5.75 13.68
N SER A 17 -1.02 5.26 12.43
CA SER A 17 -1.86 5.74 11.32
C SER A 17 -3.35 5.45 11.54
N ALA A 18 -3.70 4.25 12.01
CA ALA A 18 -5.10 3.90 12.32
C ALA A 18 -5.66 4.75 13.46
N VAL A 19 -4.90 4.95 14.54
CA VAL A 19 -5.27 5.83 15.66
C VAL A 19 -5.44 7.27 15.18
N GLY A 20 -4.57 7.75 14.28
CA GLY A 20 -4.71 9.08 13.67
C GLY A 20 -6.01 9.24 12.90
N GLN A 21 -6.42 8.25 12.11
CA GLN A 21 -7.70 8.26 11.37
C GLN A 21 -8.90 8.25 12.31
N LEU A 22 -8.88 7.43 13.36
CA LEU A 22 -9.92 7.44 14.40
C LEU A 22 -9.96 8.80 15.11
N GLY A 23 -8.80 9.38 15.39
CA GLY A 23 -8.69 10.70 16.02
C GLY A 23 -9.39 11.80 15.22
N ILE A 24 -9.30 11.79 13.89
CA ILE A 24 -10.01 12.75 13.02
C ILE A 24 -11.52 12.65 13.21
N GLY A 25 -12.07 11.46 13.35
CA GLY A 25 -13.50 11.23 13.59
C GLY A 25 -13.99 11.89 14.89
N TYR A 26 -13.16 11.92 15.93
CA TYR A 26 -13.50 12.56 17.23
C TYR A 26 -13.19 14.05 17.27
N LEU A 27 -12.06 14.48 16.71
CA LEU A 27 -11.60 15.88 16.76
C LEU A 27 -12.31 16.77 15.73
N GLY A 28 -12.93 16.15 14.71
CA GLY A 28 -13.50 16.84 13.55
C GLY A 28 -12.43 17.33 12.57
N ILE A 29 -12.92 17.89 11.46
CA ILE A 29 -12.08 18.41 10.36
C ILE A 29 -12.11 19.94 10.27
N THR A 30 -12.89 20.60 11.12
CA THR A 30 -13.09 22.06 11.12
C THR A 30 -12.44 22.71 12.33
N GLY A 31 -12.00 23.96 12.15
CA GLY A 31 -11.41 24.75 13.24
C GLY A 31 -9.94 24.42 13.53
N GLY A 32 -9.42 24.91 14.64
CA GLY A 32 -8.01 24.79 15.03
C GLY A 32 -7.66 23.50 15.80
N VAL A 33 -8.66 22.79 16.35
CA VAL A 33 -8.44 21.66 17.27
C VAL A 33 -7.62 20.54 16.65
N PRO A 34 -7.91 20.03 15.42
CA PRO A 34 -7.11 18.96 14.82
C PRO A 34 -5.66 19.39 14.56
N PHE A 35 -5.44 20.64 14.18
CA PHE A 35 -4.08 21.17 13.98
C PHE A 35 -3.29 21.26 15.28
N ILE A 36 -3.92 21.71 16.37
CA ILE A 36 -3.30 21.76 17.71
C ILE A 36 -2.96 20.34 18.17
N ALA A 37 -3.84 19.38 17.98
CA ALA A 37 -3.59 17.97 18.31
C ALA A 37 -2.40 17.40 17.54
N MET A 38 -2.35 17.62 16.22
CA MET A 38 -1.21 17.20 15.37
C MET A 38 0.09 17.85 15.83
N PHE A 39 0.08 19.16 16.10
CA PHE A 39 1.25 19.88 16.58
C PHE A 39 1.74 19.33 17.92
N THR A 40 0.83 19.06 18.85
CA THR A 40 1.16 18.49 20.17
C THR A 40 1.79 17.11 20.05
N LEU A 41 1.26 16.25 19.19
CA LEU A 41 1.82 14.91 18.94
C LEU A 41 3.21 14.98 18.30
N LEU A 42 3.41 15.87 17.30
CA LEU A 42 4.72 16.08 16.68
C LEU A 42 5.75 16.63 17.67
N PHE A 43 5.34 17.59 18.50
CA PHE A 43 6.21 18.14 19.54
C PHE A 43 6.59 17.09 20.57
N GLY A 44 5.63 16.25 20.98
CA GLY A 44 5.90 15.09 21.84
C GLY A 44 6.87 14.11 21.22
N ALA A 45 6.74 13.82 19.93
CA ALA A 45 7.66 12.94 19.20
C ALA A 45 9.09 13.53 19.16
N ILE A 46 9.24 14.85 18.95
CA ILE A 46 10.54 15.53 19.00
C ILE A 46 11.18 15.39 20.39
N ILE A 47 10.41 15.60 21.46
CA ILE A 47 10.91 15.44 22.84
C ILE A 47 11.43 14.01 23.05
N VAL A 48 10.66 12.98 22.65
CA VAL A 48 11.08 11.58 22.78
C VAL A 48 12.38 11.32 22.01
N LEU A 49 12.52 11.87 20.80
CA LEU A 49 13.74 11.72 20.00
C LEU A 49 14.95 12.43 20.63
N MET A 50 14.76 13.57 21.27
CA MET A 50 15.85 14.28 21.96
C MET A 50 16.41 13.50 23.16
N TYR A 51 15.56 12.74 23.85
CA TYR A 51 15.99 11.88 24.96
C TYR A 51 16.47 10.50 24.48
N GLY A 52 16.18 10.12 23.24
CA GLY A 52 16.64 8.86 22.64
C GLY A 52 18.11 8.92 22.23
N GLN A 53 18.96 8.11 22.86
CA GLN A 53 20.33 7.91 22.41
C GLN A 53 20.32 6.98 21.18
N ALA A 54 20.05 7.51 20.02
CA ALA A 54 20.12 6.76 18.77
C ALA A 54 21.57 6.77 18.27
N THR A 55 22.18 5.59 18.18
CA THR A 55 23.46 5.42 17.47
C THR A 55 23.18 5.62 15.98
N ALA A 56 23.88 6.54 15.33
CA ALA A 56 23.75 6.76 13.91
C ALA A 56 24.00 5.45 13.13
N PRO A 57 23.13 5.09 12.18
CA PRO A 57 23.35 3.90 11.38
C PRO A 57 24.63 4.05 10.55
N GLN A 58 25.45 2.99 10.50
CA GLN A 58 26.59 2.97 9.60
C GLN A 58 26.09 2.91 8.17
N ILE A 59 26.39 3.95 7.40
CA ILE A 59 26.06 4.04 5.98
C ILE A 59 27.10 3.18 5.25
N HIS A 60 26.66 2.06 4.69
CA HIS A 60 27.48 1.29 3.75
C HIS A 60 27.40 2.00 2.40
N ASP A 61 28.54 2.07 1.71
CA ASP A 61 28.61 2.65 0.35
C ASP A 61 27.64 1.89 -0.58
N ALA A 62 26.51 2.51 -0.88
CA ALA A 62 25.55 1.98 -1.83
C ALA A 62 26.01 2.28 -3.25
N GLN A 63 26.13 1.25 -4.07
CA GLN A 63 26.44 1.45 -5.49
C GLN A 63 25.21 2.02 -6.21
N SER A 64 25.41 3.13 -6.94
CA SER A 64 24.35 3.75 -7.73
C SER A 64 24.05 2.92 -8.98
N LEU A 65 22.76 2.77 -9.30
CA LEU A 65 22.32 2.11 -10.53
C LEU A 65 22.41 3.06 -11.72
N SER A 66 22.99 2.60 -12.81
CA SER A 66 22.88 3.28 -14.10
C SER A 66 21.48 3.09 -14.71
N LEU A 67 21.04 4.00 -15.58
CA LEU A 67 19.75 3.89 -16.29
C LEU A 67 19.62 2.55 -17.05
N LYS A 68 20.72 2.04 -17.61
CA LYS A 68 20.75 0.74 -18.29
C LYS A 68 20.55 -0.44 -17.33
N GLN A 69 20.95 -0.33 -16.08
CA GLN A 69 20.69 -1.35 -15.05
C GLN A 69 19.25 -1.27 -14.55
N ILE A 70 18.71 -0.06 -14.42
CA ILE A 70 17.29 0.16 -14.06
C ILE A 70 16.36 -0.49 -15.10
N SER A 71 16.65 -0.34 -16.40
CA SER A 71 15.83 -0.96 -17.46
C SER A 71 15.85 -2.49 -17.47
N LYS A 72 16.82 -3.12 -16.77
CA LYS A 72 16.90 -4.59 -16.61
C LYS A 72 16.13 -5.10 -15.39
N LEU A 73 15.61 -4.21 -14.54
CA LEU A 73 14.80 -4.61 -13.40
C LEU A 73 13.50 -5.29 -13.85
N SER A 74 12.95 -6.12 -12.99
CA SER A 74 11.69 -6.81 -13.28
C SER A 74 10.56 -5.83 -13.56
N HIS A 75 10.05 -5.80 -14.80
CA HIS A 75 8.91 -4.95 -15.18
C HIS A 75 7.68 -5.20 -14.29
N SER A 76 7.42 -6.46 -13.90
CA SER A 76 6.33 -6.77 -12.99
C SER A 76 6.53 -6.15 -11.60
N ALA A 77 7.78 -6.02 -11.14
CA ALA A 77 8.07 -5.35 -9.87
C ALA A 77 7.85 -3.83 -9.97
N LEU A 78 8.32 -3.20 -11.04
CA LEU A 78 8.13 -1.76 -11.28
C LEU A 78 6.63 -1.42 -11.40
N ILE A 79 5.89 -2.17 -12.21
CA ILE A 79 4.44 -2.01 -12.38
C ILE A 79 3.72 -2.24 -11.06
N GLY A 80 4.09 -3.28 -10.29
CA GLY A 80 3.53 -3.54 -8.97
C GLY A 80 3.70 -2.36 -8.00
N CYS A 81 4.87 -1.70 -8.01
CA CYS A 81 5.11 -0.50 -7.20
C CYS A 81 4.26 0.69 -7.69
N ILE A 82 4.20 0.94 -9.00
CA ILE A 82 3.37 2.01 -9.57
C ILE A 82 1.90 1.82 -9.21
N VAL A 83 1.36 0.61 -9.41
CA VAL A 83 -0.05 0.32 -9.10
C VAL A 83 -0.33 0.40 -7.61
N SER A 84 0.59 -0.06 -6.76
CA SER A 84 0.46 0.14 -5.31
C SER A 84 0.37 1.63 -4.96
N GLY A 85 1.19 2.47 -5.58
CA GLY A 85 1.10 3.93 -5.43
C GLY A 85 -0.22 4.48 -5.95
N LEU A 86 -0.63 4.12 -7.19
CA LEU A 86 -1.89 4.54 -7.80
C LEU A 86 -3.09 4.24 -6.90
N THR A 87 -3.17 3.03 -6.36
CA THR A 87 -4.30 2.59 -5.54
C THR A 87 -4.28 3.23 -4.15
N LEU A 88 -3.15 3.18 -3.44
CA LEU A 88 -3.05 3.74 -2.09
C LEU A 88 -3.12 5.26 -2.08
N GLY A 89 -2.51 5.95 -3.06
CA GLY A 89 -2.63 7.39 -3.21
C GLY A 89 -4.08 7.83 -3.39
N SER A 90 -4.85 7.14 -4.24
CA SER A 90 -6.26 7.41 -4.45
C SER A 90 -7.12 7.07 -3.23
N ILE A 91 -6.83 5.97 -2.53
CA ILE A 91 -7.54 5.61 -1.30
C ILE A 91 -7.32 6.69 -0.23
N TYR A 92 -6.08 7.10 0.03
CA TYR A 92 -5.81 8.12 1.04
C TYR A 92 -6.32 9.50 0.65
N GLY A 93 -6.25 9.85 -0.64
CA GLY A 93 -6.64 11.18 -1.12
C GLY A 93 -8.15 11.34 -1.31
N LEU A 94 -8.84 10.35 -1.85
CA LEU A 94 -10.21 10.50 -2.34
C LEU A 94 -11.24 9.61 -1.62
N MET A 95 -10.85 8.53 -0.93
CA MET A 95 -11.81 7.67 -0.25
C MET A 95 -12.66 8.41 0.81
N PRO A 96 -12.12 9.33 1.63
CA PRO A 96 -12.95 10.11 2.54
C PRO A 96 -14.02 10.94 1.81
N VAL A 97 -13.67 11.50 0.64
CA VAL A 97 -14.60 12.27 -0.20
C VAL A 97 -15.68 11.37 -0.79
N GLU A 98 -15.29 10.22 -1.34
CA GLU A 98 -16.22 9.20 -1.86
C GLU A 98 -17.22 8.74 -0.79
N LEU A 99 -16.75 8.48 0.44
CA LEU A 99 -17.61 8.06 1.55
C LEU A 99 -18.57 9.18 1.97
N ALA A 100 -18.10 10.44 1.99
CA ALA A 100 -18.94 11.60 2.28
C ALA A 100 -20.02 11.81 1.21
N GLN A 101 -19.70 11.63 -0.08
CA GLN A 101 -20.68 11.69 -1.19
C GLN A 101 -21.73 10.58 -1.10
N ARG A 102 -21.41 9.45 -0.47
CA ARG A 102 -22.36 8.35 -0.17
C ARG A 102 -23.19 8.59 1.10
N ASN A 103 -23.18 9.81 1.64
CA ASN A 103 -23.90 10.19 2.85
C ASN A 103 -23.47 9.43 4.13
N ILE A 104 -22.24 8.94 4.17
CA ILE A 104 -21.65 8.36 5.40
C ILE A 104 -21.34 9.51 6.36
N ALA A 105 -21.73 9.36 7.63
CA ALA A 105 -21.47 10.38 8.63
C ALA A 105 -19.96 10.60 8.83
N HIS A 106 -19.53 11.86 8.98
CA HIS A 106 -18.12 12.19 9.10
C HIS A 106 -17.39 11.46 10.23
N GLN A 107 -18.08 11.18 11.33
CA GLN A 107 -17.55 10.40 12.45
C GLN A 107 -17.24 8.93 12.08
N ASP A 108 -17.96 8.35 11.13
CA ASP A 108 -17.79 6.97 10.70
C ASP A 108 -16.72 6.83 9.62
N ILE A 109 -16.46 7.90 8.84
CA ILE A 109 -15.41 7.92 7.79
C ILE A 109 -14.05 7.59 8.38
N GLY A 110 -13.70 8.19 9.52
CA GLY A 110 -12.44 7.91 10.22
C GLY A 110 -12.31 6.43 10.61
N GLY A 111 -13.41 5.83 11.09
CA GLY A 111 -13.47 4.41 11.42
C GLY A 111 -13.30 3.50 10.19
N LEU A 112 -13.94 3.83 9.09
CA LEU A 112 -13.82 3.09 7.83
C LEU A 112 -12.41 3.20 7.24
N MET A 113 -11.79 4.37 7.30
CA MET A 113 -10.39 4.54 6.90
C MET A 113 -9.42 3.78 7.80
N ALA A 114 -9.69 3.72 9.11
CA ALA A 114 -8.92 2.89 10.03
C ALA A 114 -9.03 1.40 9.70
N LEU A 115 -10.20 0.90 9.26
CA LEU A 115 -10.37 -0.49 8.80
C LEU A 115 -9.50 -0.80 7.58
N VAL A 116 -9.36 0.11 6.62
CA VAL A 116 -8.42 -0.05 5.48
C VAL A 116 -6.99 -0.26 5.98
N ILE A 117 -6.54 0.57 6.92
CA ILE A 117 -5.18 0.48 7.48
C ILE A 117 -5.00 -0.81 8.31
N MET A 118 -6.01 -1.19 9.08
CA MET A 118 -6.00 -2.44 9.84
C MET A 118 -5.92 -3.67 8.91
N GLY A 119 -6.62 -3.64 7.77
CA GLY A 119 -6.47 -4.64 6.72
C GLY A 119 -5.03 -4.71 6.21
N GLY A 120 -4.42 -3.55 5.94
CA GLY A 120 -3.01 -3.43 5.55
C GLY A 120 -2.04 -3.98 6.59
N MET A 121 -2.34 -3.82 7.87
CA MET A 121 -1.55 -4.40 8.96
C MET A 121 -1.74 -5.92 9.05
N ALA A 122 -2.99 -6.38 8.97
CA ALA A 122 -3.34 -7.79 9.10
C ALA A 122 -2.75 -8.66 7.97
N VAL A 123 -2.55 -8.10 6.78
CA VAL A 123 -2.02 -8.84 5.62
C VAL A 123 -0.50 -9.10 5.69
N GLN A 124 0.27 -8.34 6.47
CA GLN A 124 1.73 -8.43 6.46
C GLN A 124 2.28 -9.84 6.80
N PRO A 125 1.80 -10.53 7.86
CA PRO A 125 2.23 -11.89 8.13
C PRO A 125 1.79 -12.87 7.03
N MET A 126 0.62 -12.66 6.42
CA MET A 126 0.14 -13.48 5.29
C MET A 126 1.05 -13.34 4.08
N VAL A 127 1.40 -12.11 3.69
CA VAL A 127 2.32 -11.84 2.58
C VAL A 127 3.67 -12.51 2.83
N THR A 128 4.20 -12.38 4.05
CA THR A 128 5.47 -13.01 4.40
C THR A 128 5.41 -14.52 4.25
N TRP A 129 4.36 -15.15 4.78
CA TRP A 129 4.20 -16.60 4.69
C TRP A 129 3.93 -17.08 3.26
N LEU A 130 3.03 -16.44 2.52
CA LEU A 130 2.68 -16.79 1.15
C LEU A 130 3.85 -16.60 0.17
N SER A 131 4.68 -15.59 0.38
CA SER A 131 5.85 -15.31 -0.45
C SER A 131 6.87 -16.46 -0.51
N HIS A 132 6.85 -17.36 0.49
CA HIS A 132 7.67 -18.57 0.49
C HIS A 132 7.06 -19.74 -0.31
N HIS A 133 5.75 -19.75 -0.52
CA HIS A 133 5.03 -20.86 -1.13
C HIS A 133 4.56 -20.56 -2.55
N ILE A 134 4.30 -19.28 -2.86
CA ILE A 134 3.72 -18.85 -4.13
C ILE A 134 4.68 -17.89 -4.84
N GLY A 135 4.78 -18.04 -6.16
CA GLY A 135 5.55 -17.10 -6.98
C GLY A 135 5.03 -15.66 -6.82
N GLN A 136 5.93 -14.70 -6.61
CA GLN A 136 5.57 -13.32 -6.24
C GLN A 136 4.68 -12.62 -7.28
N VAL A 137 4.85 -12.92 -8.57
CA VAL A 137 3.99 -12.34 -9.63
C VAL A 137 2.56 -12.87 -9.52
N LEU A 138 2.41 -14.19 -9.30
CA LEU A 138 1.10 -14.81 -9.07
C LEU A 138 0.48 -14.30 -7.76
N LEU A 139 1.29 -14.13 -6.72
CA LEU A 139 0.84 -13.58 -5.44
C LEU A 139 0.28 -12.16 -5.59
N MET A 140 0.94 -11.30 -6.38
CA MET A 140 0.40 -9.97 -6.72
C MET A 140 -0.93 -10.07 -7.46
N ALA A 141 -1.05 -10.99 -8.43
CA ALA A 141 -2.31 -11.22 -9.14
C ALA A 141 -3.45 -11.62 -8.20
N LEU A 142 -3.18 -12.52 -7.25
CA LEU A 142 -4.16 -12.98 -6.27
C LEU A 142 -4.63 -11.86 -5.34
N PHE A 143 -3.72 -11.00 -4.87
CA PHE A 143 -4.11 -9.85 -4.05
C PHE A 143 -4.86 -8.78 -4.87
N CYS A 144 -4.48 -8.53 -6.12
CA CYS A 144 -5.27 -7.67 -7.00
C CYS A 144 -6.69 -8.23 -7.21
N LEU A 145 -6.82 -9.54 -7.46
CA LEU A 145 -8.11 -10.20 -7.61
C LEU A 145 -8.95 -10.12 -6.32
N LEU A 146 -8.32 -10.26 -5.15
CA LEU A 146 -8.99 -10.06 -3.86
C LEU A 146 -9.55 -8.65 -3.73
N GLY A 147 -8.79 -7.63 -4.16
CA GLY A 147 -9.25 -6.25 -4.20
C GLY A 147 -10.42 -6.04 -5.17
N VAL A 148 -10.35 -6.64 -6.37
CA VAL A 148 -11.47 -6.64 -7.34
C VAL A 148 -12.72 -7.27 -6.73
N ALA A 149 -12.58 -8.42 -6.06
CA ALA A 149 -13.70 -9.11 -5.42
C ALA A 149 -14.31 -8.28 -4.28
N SER A 150 -13.47 -7.62 -3.45
CA SER A 150 -13.95 -6.77 -2.37
C SER A 150 -14.80 -5.59 -2.85
N ILE A 151 -14.40 -4.97 -3.97
CA ILE A 151 -15.16 -3.89 -4.60
C ILE A 151 -16.43 -4.45 -5.26
N GLY A 152 -16.35 -5.62 -5.92
CA GLY A 152 -17.49 -6.28 -6.53
C GLY A 152 -18.63 -6.57 -5.54
N VAL A 153 -18.30 -6.93 -4.30
CA VAL A 153 -19.30 -7.12 -3.24
C VAL A 153 -20.10 -5.84 -2.95
N LEU A 154 -19.45 -4.67 -3.02
CA LEU A 154 -20.11 -3.37 -2.79
C LEU A 154 -21.13 -3.00 -3.86
N THR A 155 -21.05 -3.59 -5.05
CA THR A 155 -22.06 -3.35 -6.11
C THR A 155 -23.35 -4.14 -5.86
N ILE A 156 -23.29 -5.19 -5.05
CA ILE A 156 -24.43 -6.07 -4.76
C ILE A 156 -25.10 -5.70 -3.45
N ASN A 157 -24.32 -5.29 -2.46
CA ASN A 157 -24.81 -5.00 -1.12
C ASN A 157 -24.26 -3.66 -0.61
N HIS A 158 -25.17 -2.77 -0.19
CA HIS A 158 -24.86 -1.43 0.30
C HIS A 158 -24.91 -1.29 1.83
N ASP A 159 -24.95 -2.42 2.56
CA ASP A 159 -24.95 -2.42 4.02
C ASP A 159 -23.64 -1.83 4.57
N PHE A 160 -23.74 -1.05 5.65
CA PHE A 160 -22.61 -0.40 6.31
C PHE A 160 -21.56 -1.41 6.80
N TYR A 161 -21.96 -2.56 7.33
CA TYR A 161 -21.02 -3.59 7.77
C TYR A 161 -20.31 -4.25 6.59
N VAL A 162 -21.01 -4.45 5.48
CA VAL A 162 -20.42 -4.98 4.25
C VAL A 162 -19.42 -3.98 3.66
N LEU A 163 -19.72 -2.69 3.70
CA LEU A 163 -18.78 -1.63 3.33
C LEU A 163 -17.51 -1.69 4.18
N GLY A 164 -17.64 -1.76 5.51
CA GLY A 164 -16.50 -1.85 6.41
C GLY A 164 -15.62 -3.07 6.15
N MET A 165 -16.24 -4.25 5.99
CA MET A 165 -15.52 -5.49 5.65
C MET A 165 -14.85 -5.43 4.29
N SER A 166 -15.52 -4.88 3.28
CA SER A 166 -14.96 -4.70 1.94
C SER A 166 -13.76 -3.75 1.96
N LEU A 167 -13.83 -2.66 2.71
CA LEU A 167 -12.72 -1.73 2.88
C LEU A 167 -11.54 -2.37 3.62
N PHE A 168 -11.80 -3.19 4.64
CA PHE A 168 -10.76 -3.97 5.31
C PHE A 168 -10.05 -4.91 4.34
N VAL A 169 -10.80 -5.67 3.53
CA VAL A 169 -10.25 -6.59 2.52
C VAL A 169 -9.54 -5.83 1.40
N LEU A 170 -10.07 -4.68 0.97
CA LEU A 170 -9.40 -3.79 0.01
C LEU A 170 -8.06 -3.29 0.56
N GLY A 171 -8.02 -2.94 1.85
CA GLY A 171 -6.78 -2.62 2.55
C GLY A 171 -5.79 -3.77 2.52
N MET A 172 -6.21 -5.00 2.85
CA MET A 172 -5.35 -6.18 2.73
C MET A 172 -4.77 -6.32 1.32
N ALA A 173 -5.60 -6.16 0.29
CA ALA A 173 -5.21 -6.30 -1.10
C ALA A 173 -4.16 -5.25 -1.52
N THR A 174 -4.44 -3.98 -1.28
CA THR A 174 -3.62 -2.87 -1.77
C THR A 174 -2.31 -2.71 -1.02
N PHE A 175 -2.29 -2.91 0.30
CA PHE A 175 -1.07 -2.84 1.11
C PHE A 175 -0.13 -4.04 0.91
N ALA A 176 -0.62 -5.16 0.37
CA ALA A 176 0.21 -6.31 0.03
C ALA A 176 1.10 -6.05 -1.20
N LEU A 177 0.67 -5.20 -2.14
CA LEU A 177 1.32 -5.05 -3.44
C LEU A 177 2.76 -4.54 -3.34
N TYR A 178 2.99 -3.49 -2.54
CA TYR A 178 4.30 -2.85 -2.42
C TYR A 178 5.38 -3.79 -1.86
N PRO A 179 5.19 -4.46 -0.71
CA PRO A 179 6.20 -5.39 -0.18
C PRO A 179 6.45 -6.58 -1.11
N ILE A 180 5.42 -7.10 -1.81
CA ILE A 180 5.61 -8.18 -2.79
C ILE A 180 6.42 -7.68 -3.98
N ALA A 181 6.14 -6.48 -4.48
CA ALA A 181 6.87 -5.87 -5.59
C ALA A 181 8.34 -5.62 -5.24
N ILE A 182 8.64 -5.10 -4.03
CA ILE A 182 10.02 -4.94 -3.56
C ILE A 182 10.74 -6.29 -3.50
N ASN A 183 10.12 -7.30 -2.90
CA ASN A 183 10.71 -8.64 -2.82
C ASN A 183 11.00 -9.21 -4.21
N LEU A 184 10.11 -8.96 -5.18
CA LEU A 184 10.33 -9.37 -6.57
C LEU A 184 11.47 -8.59 -7.23
N GLY A 185 11.54 -7.29 -7.00
CA GLY A 185 12.56 -6.40 -7.56
C GLY A 185 13.95 -6.65 -6.99
N CYS A 186 14.03 -7.00 -5.71
CA CYS A 186 15.30 -7.29 -5.02
C CYS A 186 15.77 -8.75 -5.16
N ARG A 187 15.00 -9.60 -5.83
CA ARG A 187 15.33 -11.03 -5.99
C ARG A 187 16.57 -11.19 -6.88
N ASN A 188 17.54 -12.00 -6.41
CA ASN A 188 18.77 -12.32 -7.13
C ASN A 188 19.69 -11.11 -7.42
N LEU A 189 19.63 -10.07 -6.59
CA LEU A 189 20.52 -8.92 -6.68
C LEU A 189 21.69 -9.03 -5.70
N ASP A 190 22.82 -8.50 -6.09
CA ASP A 190 23.95 -8.29 -5.20
C ASP A 190 23.54 -7.34 -4.06
N PRO A 191 23.88 -7.64 -2.79
CA PRO A 191 23.55 -6.80 -1.65
C PRO A 191 23.97 -5.33 -1.77
N SER A 192 25.01 -5.02 -2.55
CA SER A 192 25.49 -3.66 -2.78
C SER A 192 24.48 -2.78 -3.55
N TYR A 193 23.59 -3.38 -4.35
CA TYR A 193 22.55 -2.67 -5.12
C TYR A 193 21.18 -2.60 -4.43
N LEU A 194 20.98 -3.28 -3.31
CA LEU A 194 19.67 -3.35 -2.65
C LEU A 194 19.10 -1.98 -2.30
N VAL A 195 19.94 -1.07 -1.80
CA VAL A 195 19.52 0.30 -1.44
C VAL A 195 19.05 1.04 -2.69
N SER A 196 19.84 1.01 -3.75
CA SER A 196 19.54 1.73 -5.00
C SER A 196 18.29 1.18 -5.70
N VAL A 197 18.10 -0.14 -5.71
CA VAL A 197 16.88 -0.76 -6.25
C VAL A 197 15.65 -0.36 -5.43
N THR A 198 15.75 -0.39 -4.10
CA THR A 198 14.66 0.05 -3.23
C THR A 198 14.29 1.52 -3.46
N GLN A 199 15.28 2.39 -3.70
CA GLN A 199 15.04 3.79 -4.05
C GLN A 199 14.29 3.94 -5.38
N VAL A 200 14.66 3.16 -6.42
CA VAL A 200 13.93 3.15 -7.70
C VAL A 200 12.49 2.65 -7.52
N MET A 201 12.30 1.60 -6.73
CA MET A 201 10.95 1.07 -6.42
C MET A 201 10.10 2.11 -5.67
N LEU A 202 10.71 2.81 -4.71
CA LEU A 202 10.04 3.89 -3.97
C LEU A 202 9.69 5.06 -4.90
N LEU A 203 10.56 5.42 -5.84
CA LEU A 203 10.27 6.44 -6.85
C LEU A 203 9.06 6.04 -7.72
N CYS A 204 9.03 4.79 -8.20
CA CYS A 204 7.89 4.25 -8.95
C CYS A 204 6.58 4.33 -8.15
N TYR A 205 6.62 3.93 -6.87
CA TYR A 205 5.50 4.07 -5.96
C TYR A 205 5.07 5.53 -5.80
N SER A 206 6.01 6.45 -5.62
CA SER A 206 5.72 7.88 -5.44
C SER A 206 5.07 8.50 -6.67
N ILE A 207 5.56 8.16 -7.87
CA ILE A 207 4.93 8.58 -9.14
C ILE A 207 3.49 8.08 -9.20
N GLY A 208 3.26 6.80 -8.87
CA GLY A 208 1.92 6.24 -8.79
C GLY A 208 1.04 6.96 -7.77
N SER A 209 1.57 7.23 -6.57
CA SER A 209 0.83 7.88 -5.48
C SER A 209 0.37 9.31 -5.80
N VAL A 210 1.16 10.03 -6.61
CA VAL A 210 0.79 11.37 -7.09
C VAL A 210 -0.20 11.28 -8.26
N ALA A 211 0.06 10.38 -9.20
CA ALA A 211 -0.78 10.24 -10.40
C ALA A 211 -2.16 9.61 -10.07
N GLY A 212 -2.22 8.74 -9.07
CA GLY A 212 -3.42 8.02 -8.69
C GLY A 212 -4.63 8.91 -8.43
N PRO A 213 -4.57 9.82 -7.46
CA PRO A 213 -5.67 10.75 -7.18
C PRO A 213 -6.06 11.61 -8.38
N LEU A 214 -5.08 12.08 -9.17
CA LEU A 214 -5.33 12.90 -10.35
C LEU A 214 -6.14 12.15 -11.42
N VAL A 215 -5.81 10.87 -11.66
CA VAL A 215 -6.56 10.03 -12.60
C VAL A 215 -7.90 9.63 -12.00
N ALA A 216 -7.95 9.26 -10.72
CA ALA A 216 -9.16 8.84 -10.03
C ALA A 216 -10.20 9.95 -9.94
N ASP A 217 -9.79 11.21 -9.81
CA ASP A 217 -10.67 12.38 -9.76
C ASP A 217 -11.59 12.47 -10.96
N SER A 218 -11.10 12.13 -12.17
CA SER A 218 -11.92 12.09 -13.38
C SER A 218 -13.06 11.06 -13.35
N PHE A 219 -13.03 10.11 -12.41
CA PHE A 219 -14.09 9.12 -12.19
C PHE A 219 -15.08 9.58 -11.11
N MET A 220 -14.70 10.54 -10.26
CA MET A 220 -15.54 11.00 -9.14
C MET A 220 -16.83 11.70 -9.59
N ASP A 221 -16.83 12.33 -10.76
CA ASP A 221 -18.01 12.97 -11.36
C ASP A 221 -19.03 11.97 -11.94
N SER A 222 -18.65 10.71 -12.08
CA SER A 222 -19.51 9.63 -12.54
C SER A 222 -20.25 8.97 -11.38
N GLN A 223 -21.44 8.38 -11.63
CA GLN A 223 -22.14 7.57 -10.60
C GLN A 223 -21.32 6.38 -10.07
N ALA A 224 -20.27 6.05 -10.75
CA ALA A 224 -19.41 4.92 -10.47
C ALA A 224 -18.29 5.23 -9.46
N GLY A 225 -17.89 6.49 -9.31
CA GLY A 225 -16.98 6.99 -8.30
C GLY A 225 -15.60 6.33 -8.26
N LEU A 226 -14.91 6.54 -7.14
CA LEU A 226 -13.57 6.01 -6.86
C LEU A 226 -13.48 4.48 -6.97
N PHE A 227 -14.53 3.76 -6.56
CA PHE A 227 -14.53 2.30 -6.58
C PHE A 227 -14.37 1.72 -7.99
N THR A 228 -14.92 2.39 -9.02
CA THR A 228 -14.75 1.96 -10.42
C THR A 228 -13.31 2.12 -10.89
N TYR A 229 -12.67 3.24 -10.54
CA TYR A 229 -11.24 3.43 -10.83
C TYR A 229 -10.39 2.34 -10.18
N LEU A 230 -10.61 2.07 -8.88
CA LEU A 230 -9.87 1.04 -8.15
C LEU A 230 -10.12 -0.36 -8.75
N PHE A 231 -11.38 -0.66 -9.08
CA PHE A 231 -11.75 -1.92 -9.74
C PHE A 231 -11.02 -2.09 -11.08
N ALA A 232 -11.08 -1.09 -11.95
CA ALA A 232 -10.44 -1.14 -13.26
C ALA A 232 -8.91 -1.28 -13.15
N SER A 233 -8.28 -0.50 -12.26
CA SER A 233 -6.85 -0.52 -12.02
C SER A 233 -6.37 -1.88 -11.50
N LEU A 234 -7.06 -2.44 -10.50
CA LEU A 234 -6.74 -3.75 -9.93
C LEU A 234 -7.03 -4.89 -10.91
N LEU A 235 -8.12 -4.81 -11.68
CA LEU A 235 -8.46 -5.82 -12.69
C LEU A 235 -7.42 -5.85 -13.82
N ALA A 236 -7.06 -4.69 -14.37
CA ALA A 236 -6.01 -4.58 -15.39
C ALA A 236 -4.68 -5.15 -14.88
N THR A 237 -4.34 -4.86 -13.62
CA THR A 237 -3.14 -5.39 -12.99
C THR A 237 -3.22 -6.90 -12.78
N THR A 238 -4.37 -7.42 -12.37
CA THR A 238 -4.61 -8.88 -12.25
C THR A 238 -4.32 -9.57 -13.57
N ILE A 239 -4.92 -9.09 -14.66
CA ILE A 239 -4.73 -9.66 -16.02
C ILE A 239 -3.25 -9.61 -16.41
N TYR A 240 -2.61 -8.46 -16.26
CA TYR A 240 -1.19 -8.31 -16.57
C TYR A 240 -0.32 -9.29 -15.78
N MET A 241 -0.52 -9.40 -14.46
CA MET A 241 0.29 -10.26 -13.59
C MET A 241 0.02 -11.75 -13.85
N LEU A 242 -1.21 -12.15 -14.19
CA LEU A 242 -1.52 -13.52 -14.60
C LEU A 242 -0.79 -13.89 -15.89
N ILE A 243 -0.84 -13.04 -16.92
CA ILE A 243 -0.12 -13.25 -18.17
C ILE A 243 1.40 -13.31 -17.92
N ALA A 244 1.93 -12.44 -17.09
CA ALA A 244 3.34 -12.42 -16.73
C ALA A 244 3.76 -13.67 -15.92
N SER A 245 2.87 -14.21 -15.09
CA SER A 245 3.14 -15.44 -14.33
C SER A 245 3.19 -16.67 -15.24
N LEU A 246 2.32 -16.76 -16.23
CA LEU A 246 2.29 -17.85 -17.20
C LEU A 246 3.54 -17.86 -18.11
N LYS A 247 4.04 -16.71 -18.50
CA LYS A 247 5.27 -16.59 -19.32
C LYS A 247 6.55 -17.00 -18.56
N ARG A 248 6.52 -17.10 -17.23
CA ARG A 248 7.66 -17.50 -16.37
C ARG A 248 7.73 -18.97 -16.03
N SER A 249 6.83 -19.83 -16.53
CA SER A 249 6.91 -21.29 -16.44
C SER A 249 7.20 -21.89 -17.82
N PRO A 250 8.08 -22.85 -18.03
CA PRO A 250 9.05 -23.54 -17.16
C PRO A 250 10.44 -23.63 -17.82
N LEU A 251 11.48 -23.02 -17.32
CA LEU A 251 12.86 -23.31 -17.77
C LEU A 251 13.88 -23.07 -16.65
N GLN A 252 13.71 -23.73 -15.51
CA GLN A 252 14.80 -23.94 -14.55
C GLN A 252 14.57 -25.24 -13.74
N ILE A 253 14.29 -26.31 -14.46
CA ILE A 253 14.57 -27.67 -14.00
C ILE A 253 15.28 -28.35 -15.18
N ALA A 254 16.56 -28.11 -15.33
CA ALA A 254 17.53 -28.99 -15.97
C ALA A 254 18.93 -28.38 -15.85
N GLY A 255 19.76 -29.04 -15.09
CA GLY A 255 21.21 -29.18 -15.35
C GLY A 255 22.10 -28.05 -14.79
N GLU A 256 22.82 -28.46 -13.97
CA GLU A 256 24.16 -28.84 -13.57
C GLU A 256 24.70 -27.96 -12.46
#